data_8ac9a83391b680394ac6082647733028
#
_entry.id   8ac9a83391b680394ac6082647733028
#
_cell.length_a   1.000
_cell.length_b   1.000
_cell.length_c   1.000
_cell.angle_alpha   90.00
_cell.angle_beta   90.00
_cell.angle_gamma   90.00
#
_symmetry.space_group_name_H-M   'P 1'
#
loop_
_entity.id
_entity.type
_entity.pdbx_description
1 polymer ?
#
loop_
_entity_poly.entity_id
_entity_poly.type
_entity_poly.pdbx_seq_one_letter_code
_entity_poly.pdbx_strand_id
1 'polypeptide(L)'
;QEIFPDAWSVKGLEETFAQKQALILGAWIEEALAGYVIFYHVLDEGEIARIAAAPWCRDQGVGSALLGELEERCRHLGVGRLLLEVREGNETALCFYVSHGFKEDGRRKNFYEDPVEDAVLMSKELTR
;
A
#
# COMPACT_ATOMS: atom_id res chain seq x y z
N GLN A 1 12.17 -8.07 -6.28
CA GLN A 1 11.61 -8.86 -7.37
C GLN A 1 11.80 -10.35 -7.19
N GLU A 2 12.82 -10.71 -6.48
CA GLU A 2 13.06 -12.13 -6.24
C GLU A 2 11.96 -12.80 -5.45
N ILE A 3 11.16 -12.00 -4.75
CA ILE A 3 10.06 -12.56 -3.98
C ILE A 3 8.90 -12.98 -4.86
N PHE A 4 8.92 -12.62 -6.13
CA PHE A 4 7.86 -13.02 -7.05
C PHE A 4 8.21 -14.36 -7.70
N PRO A 5 7.29 -15.31 -7.73
CA PRO A 5 7.45 -16.45 -8.64
C PRO A 5 7.39 -15.95 -10.08
N ASP A 6 7.84 -16.76 -11.01
CA ASP A 6 7.86 -16.39 -12.41
C ASP A 6 6.48 -16.02 -12.96
N ALA A 7 5.41 -16.51 -12.31
CA ALA A 7 4.06 -16.24 -12.77
C ALA A 7 3.61 -14.81 -12.47
N TRP A 8 4.31 -14.09 -11.58
CA TRP A 8 3.90 -12.75 -11.18
C TRP A 8 4.46 -11.69 -12.12
N SER A 9 3.67 -10.67 -12.35
CA SER A 9 4.17 -9.45 -12.96
C SER A 9 3.51 -8.25 -12.30
N VAL A 10 4.23 -7.13 -12.23
CA VAL A 10 3.72 -5.90 -11.65
C VAL A 10 3.86 -4.80 -12.69
N LYS A 11 2.76 -4.11 -12.96
CA LYS A 11 2.73 -3.01 -13.90
C LYS A 11 2.19 -1.78 -13.21
N GLY A 12 2.59 -0.61 -13.68
CA GLY A 12 2.21 0.63 -13.06
C GLY A 12 1.66 1.65 -14.03
N LEU A 13 0.85 2.55 -13.50
CA LEU A 13 0.31 3.68 -14.22
C LEU A 13 0.52 4.90 -13.34
N GLU A 14 1.10 5.95 -13.93
CA GLU A 14 1.35 7.19 -13.20
C GLU A 14 0.53 8.31 -13.80
N GLU A 15 -0.11 9.10 -12.95
CA GLU A 15 -0.91 10.22 -13.36
C GLU A 15 -0.76 11.35 -12.36
N THR A 16 -1.10 12.55 -12.79
CA THR A 16 -1.08 13.72 -11.92
C THR A 16 -2.50 14.21 -11.68
N PHE A 17 -2.86 14.35 -10.41
CA PHE A 17 -4.15 14.88 -10.01
C PHE A 17 -3.92 16.09 -9.13
N ALA A 18 -4.39 17.26 -9.59
CA ALA A 18 -4.14 18.50 -8.90
C ALA A 18 -2.63 18.66 -8.69
N GLN A 19 -2.16 18.62 -7.45
CA GLN A 19 -0.74 18.75 -7.16
C GLN A 19 -0.15 17.44 -6.63
N LYS A 20 -0.91 16.34 -6.71
CA LYS A 20 -0.44 15.03 -6.27
C LYS A 20 -0.15 14.16 -7.46
N GLN A 21 0.89 13.37 -7.35
CA GLN A 21 1.20 12.33 -8.33
C GLN A 21 0.57 11.03 -7.86
N ALA A 22 -0.12 10.36 -8.77
CA ALA A 22 -0.75 9.09 -8.47
C ALA A 22 0.01 7.97 -9.15
N LEU A 23 0.18 6.87 -8.42
CA LEU A 23 0.82 5.67 -8.94
C LEU A 23 -0.07 4.50 -8.59
N ILE A 24 -0.42 3.71 -9.60
CA ILE A 24 -1.24 2.52 -9.41
C ILE A 24 -0.42 1.34 -9.90
N LEU A 25 -0.20 0.37 -9.00
CA LEU A 25 0.53 -0.85 -9.34
C LEU A 25 -0.44 -2.01 -9.29
N GLY A 26 -0.43 -2.84 -10.31
CA GLY A 26 -1.20 -4.07 -10.32
C GLY A 26 -0.28 -5.27 -10.38
N ALA A 27 -0.68 -6.34 -9.71
CA ALA A 27 0.04 -7.61 -9.74
C ALA A 27 -0.81 -8.63 -10.46
N TRP A 28 -0.24 -9.31 -11.43
CA TRP A 28 -0.94 -10.30 -12.25
C TRP A 28 -0.30 -11.66 -12.10
N ILE A 29 -1.15 -12.69 -12.12
CA ILE A 29 -0.72 -14.07 -12.31
C ILE A 29 -1.30 -14.46 -13.66
N GLU A 30 -0.42 -14.72 -14.62
CA GLU A 30 -0.82 -14.93 -16.01
C GLU A 30 -1.59 -13.70 -16.46
N GLU A 31 -2.86 -13.82 -16.82
CA GLU A 31 -3.64 -12.66 -17.25
C GLU A 31 -4.69 -12.23 -16.24
N ALA A 32 -4.65 -12.80 -15.04
CA ALA A 32 -5.63 -12.49 -14.01
C ALA A 32 -5.04 -11.51 -13.00
N LEU A 33 -5.79 -10.47 -12.68
CA LEU A 33 -5.36 -9.47 -11.70
C LEU A 33 -5.43 -10.08 -10.31
N ALA A 34 -4.29 -10.16 -9.64
CA ALA A 34 -4.19 -10.75 -8.31
C ALA A 34 -4.27 -9.72 -7.20
N GLY A 35 -3.93 -8.47 -7.48
CA GLY A 35 -4.01 -7.42 -6.49
C GLY A 35 -3.54 -6.09 -7.05
N TYR A 36 -3.69 -5.04 -6.24
CA TYR A 36 -3.26 -3.71 -6.67
C TYR A 36 -2.99 -2.83 -5.47
N VAL A 37 -2.25 -1.76 -5.71
CA VAL A 37 -2.06 -0.70 -4.72
C VAL A 37 -2.26 0.64 -5.41
N ILE A 38 -2.98 1.55 -4.73
CA ILE A 38 -3.19 2.92 -5.18
C ILE A 38 -2.43 3.82 -4.23
N PHE A 39 -1.61 4.68 -4.78
CA PHE A 39 -0.66 5.47 -4.02
C PHE A 39 -0.61 6.89 -4.57
N TYR A 40 -0.54 7.87 -3.67
CA TYR A 40 -0.39 9.28 -4.04
C TYR A 40 0.83 9.83 -3.33
N HIS A 41 1.57 10.73 -4.00
CA HIS A 41 2.69 11.35 -3.32
C HIS A 41 2.81 12.81 -3.69
N VAL A 42 3.33 13.58 -2.76
CA VAL A 42 3.66 14.99 -2.92
C VAL A 42 5.00 15.18 -2.25
N LEU A 43 5.99 15.67 -3.01
CA LEU A 43 7.34 15.86 -2.50
C LEU A 43 7.88 14.53 -1.96
N ASP A 44 8.30 14.49 -0.68
CA ASP A 44 8.92 13.31 -0.11
C ASP A 44 7.97 12.46 0.73
N GLU A 45 6.67 12.78 0.72
CA GLU A 45 5.68 11.98 1.46
C GLU A 45 4.71 11.34 0.51
N GLY A 46 4.38 10.09 0.79
CA GLY A 46 3.41 9.37 0.02
C GLY A 46 2.35 8.72 0.89
N GLU A 47 1.17 8.57 0.32
CA GLU A 47 0.03 7.99 1.01
C GLU A 47 -0.46 6.78 0.26
N ILE A 48 -0.56 5.64 0.96
CA ILE A 48 -1.17 4.44 0.39
C ILE A 48 -2.67 4.58 0.60
N ALA A 49 -3.40 4.81 -0.50
CA ALA A 49 -4.85 4.95 -0.41
C ALA A 49 -5.53 3.60 -0.29
N ARG A 50 -4.99 2.58 -0.96
CA ARG A 50 -5.58 1.26 -0.91
C ARG A 50 -4.58 0.22 -1.40
N ILE A 51 -4.55 -0.93 -0.71
CA ILE A 51 -3.86 -2.11 -1.19
C ILE A 51 -4.81 -3.28 -1.03
N ALA A 52 -4.93 -4.11 -2.04
CA ALA A 52 -5.91 -5.19 -2.05
C ALA A 52 -5.37 -6.39 -2.80
N ALA A 53 -5.78 -7.58 -2.36
CA ALA A 53 -5.47 -8.83 -3.03
C ALA A 53 -6.77 -9.56 -3.31
N ALA A 54 -6.84 -10.24 -4.46
CA ALA A 54 -8.01 -11.03 -4.80
C ALA A 54 -8.15 -12.19 -3.82
N PRO A 55 -9.40 -12.60 -3.50
CA PRO A 55 -9.58 -13.69 -2.52
C PRO A 55 -8.88 -14.98 -2.91
N TRP A 56 -8.84 -15.30 -4.21
CA TRP A 56 -8.28 -16.57 -4.67
C TRP A 56 -6.77 -16.64 -4.53
N CYS A 57 -6.09 -15.52 -4.25
CA CYS A 57 -4.63 -15.50 -4.13
C CYS A 57 -4.15 -14.90 -2.81
N ARG A 58 -5.04 -14.80 -1.82
CA ARG A 58 -4.64 -14.35 -0.49
C ARG A 58 -3.66 -15.36 0.10
N ASP A 59 -2.79 -14.86 0.96
CA ASP A 59 -1.76 -15.67 1.62
C ASP A 59 -0.70 -16.20 0.65
N GLN A 60 -0.62 -15.64 -0.55
CA GLN A 60 0.42 -15.99 -1.51
C GLN A 60 1.44 -14.87 -1.67
N GLY A 61 1.45 -13.92 -0.75
CA GLY A 61 2.46 -12.87 -0.76
C GLY A 61 2.18 -11.72 -1.71
N VAL A 62 0.95 -11.60 -2.21
CA VAL A 62 0.60 -10.53 -3.17
C VAL A 62 0.78 -9.15 -2.54
N GLY A 63 0.24 -8.97 -1.32
CA GLY A 63 0.36 -7.69 -0.64
C GLY A 63 1.80 -7.32 -0.35
N SER A 64 2.59 -8.30 0.11
CA SER A 64 4.00 -8.07 0.38
C SER A 64 4.77 -7.71 -0.88
N ALA A 65 4.45 -8.36 -1.98
CA ALA A 65 5.10 -8.11 -3.25
C ALA A 65 4.75 -6.70 -3.76
N LEU A 66 3.47 -6.32 -3.67
CA LEU A 66 3.04 -4.99 -4.08
C LEU A 66 3.70 -3.92 -3.23
N LEU A 67 3.75 -4.12 -1.92
CA LEU A 67 4.36 -3.15 -1.02
C LEU A 67 5.86 -3.03 -1.30
N GLY A 68 6.53 -4.15 -1.54
CA GLY A 68 7.95 -4.13 -1.86
C GLY A 68 8.25 -3.36 -3.14
N GLU A 69 7.44 -3.58 -4.17
CA GLU A 69 7.61 -2.87 -5.43
C GLU A 69 7.31 -1.38 -5.24
N LEU A 70 6.28 -1.06 -4.46
CA LEU A 70 5.95 0.33 -4.19
C LEU A 70 7.11 1.03 -3.48
N GLU A 71 7.71 0.39 -2.50
CA GLU A 71 8.83 0.99 -1.78
C GLU A 71 10.02 1.22 -2.70
N GLU A 72 10.26 0.29 -3.62
CA GLU A 72 11.34 0.46 -4.58
C GLU A 72 11.08 1.66 -5.49
N ARG A 73 9.85 1.81 -5.97
CA ARG A 73 9.48 2.95 -6.80
C ARG A 73 9.59 4.26 -6.03
N CYS A 74 9.20 4.24 -4.75
CA CYS A 74 9.30 5.42 -3.90
C CYS A 74 10.74 5.89 -3.76
N ARG A 75 11.68 4.97 -3.65
CA ARG A 75 13.09 5.34 -3.57
C ARG A 75 13.53 6.10 -4.82
N HIS A 76 13.08 5.66 -5.98
CA HIS A 76 13.40 6.34 -7.23
C HIS A 76 12.69 7.68 -7.36
N LEU A 77 11.52 7.83 -6.75
CA LEU A 77 10.74 9.06 -6.82
C LEU A 77 11.15 10.08 -5.75
N GLY A 78 12.02 9.70 -4.83
CA GLY A 78 12.41 10.59 -3.75
C GLY A 78 11.44 10.63 -2.60
N VAL A 79 10.53 9.65 -2.53
CA VAL A 79 9.58 9.54 -1.42
C VAL A 79 10.27 8.84 -0.27
N GLY A 80 10.35 9.52 0.88
CA GLY A 80 11.06 9.00 2.04
C GLY A 80 10.16 8.54 3.16
N ARG A 81 8.85 8.72 3.03
CA ARG A 81 7.92 8.35 4.10
C ARG A 81 6.59 7.94 3.51
N LEU A 82 6.07 6.81 4.00
CA LEU A 82 4.76 6.29 3.60
C LEU A 82 3.78 6.47 4.73
N LEU A 83 2.57 6.90 4.39
CA LEU A 83 1.48 7.13 5.34
C LEU A 83 0.26 6.33 4.90
N LEU A 84 -0.53 5.88 5.87
CA LEU A 84 -1.80 5.23 5.56
C LEU A 84 -2.76 5.33 6.73
N GLU A 85 -4.03 5.03 6.46
CA GLU A 85 -5.08 4.98 7.47
C GLU A 85 -5.79 3.64 7.35
N VAL A 86 -6.10 3.01 8.49
CA VAL A 86 -6.72 1.69 8.55
C VAL A 86 -7.83 1.73 9.58
N ARG A 87 -8.96 1.07 9.29
CA ARG A 87 -10.01 0.91 10.28
C ARG A 87 -9.47 0.18 11.50
N GLU A 88 -9.82 0.65 12.68
CA GLU A 88 -9.36 0.08 13.93
C GLU A 88 -9.67 -1.41 14.04
N GLY A 89 -10.82 -1.83 13.53
CA GLY A 89 -11.23 -3.23 13.60
C GLY A 89 -10.60 -4.13 12.54
N ASN A 90 -9.83 -3.58 11.62
CA ASN A 90 -9.23 -4.38 10.57
C ASN A 90 -7.89 -4.94 11.04
N GLU A 91 -7.96 -5.97 11.90
CA GLU A 91 -6.77 -6.53 12.53
C GLU A 91 -5.82 -7.16 11.52
N THR A 92 -6.36 -7.75 10.47
CA THR A 92 -5.53 -8.35 9.42
C THR A 92 -4.64 -7.30 8.78
N ALA A 93 -5.22 -6.16 8.42
CA ALA A 93 -4.45 -5.09 7.79
C ALA A 93 -3.44 -4.50 8.77
N LEU A 94 -3.84 -4.29 10.02
CA LEU A 94 -2.93 -3.75 11.03
C LEU A 94 -1.73 -4.66 11.21
N CYS A 95 -1.95 -5.96 11.32
CA CYS A 95 -0.86 -6.92 11.47
C CYS A 95 0.03 -6.92 10.23
N PHE A 96 -0.57 -6.86 9.05
CA PHE A 96 0.19 -6.82 7.81
C PHE A 96 1.15 -5.62 7.80
N TYR A 97 0.63 -4.44 8.10
CA TYR A 97 1.47 -3.24 8.03
C TYR A 97 2.53 -3.24 9.12
N VAL A 98 2.19 -3.67 10.34
CA VAL A 98 3.19 -3.76 11.40
C VAL A 98 4.29 -4.73 11.01
N SER A 99 3.94 -5.87 10.41
CA SER A 99 4.94 -6.86 10.01
C SER A 99 5.84 -6.34 8.90
N HIS A 100 5.40 -5.30 8.18
CA HIS A 100 6.20 -4.70 7.11
C HIS A 100 6.87 -3.39 7.54
N GLY A 101 6.93 -3.14 8.85
CA GLY A 101 7.73 -2.04 9.36
C GLY A 101 6.97 -0.74 9.60
N PHE A 102 5.65 -0.75 9.46
CA PHE A 102 4.85 0.43 9.78
C PHE A 102 4.63 0.53 11.28
N LYS A 103 4.51 1.74 11.77
CA LYS A 103 4.21 2.00 13.17
C LYS A 103 2.95 2.84 13.28
N GLU A 104 2.27 2.74 14.41
CA GLU A 104 1.10 3.56 14.66
C GLU A 104 1.54 4.94 15.13
N ASP A 105 1.00 6.00 14.51
CA ASP A 105 1.31 7.37 14.87
C ASP A 105 0.21 8.03 15.67
N GLY A 106 -1.03 7.55 15.53
CA GLY A 106 -2.17 8.16 16.22
C GLY A 106 -3.46 7.61 15.68
N ARG A 107 -4.56 8.25 16.06
CA ARG A 107 -5.89 7.83 15.65
C ARG A 107 -6.76 9.03 15.36
N ARG A 108 -7.69 8.85 14.40
CA ARG A 108 -8.76 9.81 14.16
C ARG A 108 -10.05 9.19 14.65
N LYS A 109 -10.70 9.83 15.61
CA LYS A 109 -11.92 9.28 16.19
C LYS A 109 -13.07 9.41 15.21
N ASN A 110 -13.87 8.34 15.13
CA ASN A 110 -15.11 8.32 14.35
C ASN A 110 -14.88 8.76 12.91
N PHE A 111 -13.75 8.34 12.32
CA PHE A 111 -13.37 8.76 10.98
C PHE A 111 -14.19 8.05 9.90
N TYR A 112 -14.47 6.77 10.11
CA TYR A 112 -15.24 5.98 9.14
C TYR A 112 -16.71 5.92 9.54
N GLU A 113 -17.56 5.65 8.55
CA GLU A 113 -18.99 5.47 8.76
C GLU A 113 -19.37 4.06 8.31
N ASP A 114 -20.54 3.60 8.83
CA ASP A 114 -21.17 2.35 8.43
C ASP A 114 -20.26 1.12 8.54
N PRO A 115 -19.73 0.79 9.71
CA PRO A 115 -20.00 1.37 11.03
C PRO A 115 -19.08 2.53 11.33
N VAL A 116 -19.46 3.30 12.33
CA VAL A 116 -18.59 4.34 12.85
C VAL A 116 -17.40 3.68 13.52
N GLU A 117 -16.22 4.10 13.12
CA GLU A 117 -15.00 3.45 13.57
C GLU A 117 -13.84 4.44 13.51
N ASP A 118 -12.89 4.29 14.43
CA ASP A 118 -11.70 5.12 14.41
C ASP A 118 -10.76 4.69 13.29
N ALA A 119 -9.98 5.63 12.81
CA ALA A 119 -8.90 5.33 11.89
C ALA A 119 -7.59 5.25 12.66
N VAL A 120 -6.80 4.24 12.39
CA VAL A 120 -5.45 4.12 12.91
C VAL A 120 -4.51 4.71 11.87
N LEU A 121 -3.72 5.70 12.27
CA LEU A 121 -2.77 6.35 11.38
C LEU A 121 -1.43 5.67 11.53
N MET A 122 -0.84 5.27 10.41
CA MET A 122 0.41 4.52 10.42
C MET A 122 1.39 5.13 9.43
N SER A 123 2.67 4.94 9.68
CA SER A 123 3.71 5.42 8.79
C SER A 123 4.92 4.51 8.81
N LYS A 124 5.72 4.63 7.75
CA LYS A 124 6.99 3.93 7.62
C LYS A 124 7.98 4.86 6.96
N GLU A 125 9.16 4.98 7.57
CA GLU A 125 10.27 5.72 6.97
C GLU A 125 10.99 4.80 6.01
N LEU A 126 11.32 5.33 4.84
CA LEU A 126 12.04 4.55 3.84
C LEU A 126 13.49 4.97 3.85
N THR A 127 14.38 3.99 3.92
CA THR A 127 15.82 4.25 3.84
C THR A 127 16.27 4.19 2.39
N ARG A 128 17.33 4.90 2.11
CA ARG A 128 17.90 4.93 0.76
C ARG A 128 19.13 4.07 0.67
#